data_7ff1ff176524a0606fb179f1a41b4eea
#
_entry.id   7ff1ff176524a0606fb179f1a41b4eea
#
_cell.length_a   1.000
_cell.length_b   1.000
_cell.length_c   1.000
_cell.angle_alpha   90.00
_cell.angle_beta   90.00
_cell.angle_gamma   90.00
#
_symmetry.space_group_name_H-M   'P 1'
#
loop_
_entity.id
_entity.type
_entity.pdbx_description
1 polymer ?
#
loop_
_entity_poly.entity_id
_entity_poly.type
_entity_poly.pdbx_seq_one_letter_code
_entity_poly.pdbx_strand_id
1 'polypeptide(L)'
;IETSSAYDLNLIRSLKDKGLVDKDLIIICNGFKKPQYIKNMANFLNSGWHNLIPVLDNKNELEDLDDLVEVPTNLGIRIAAEEEPSFDFYTSRLGIRYSDIIPFYKNGISKNPKFKLKMLHFFINTGIRDTSYYWNELSRCLNLYCDLRQICPDLDSLNIGGGLPIKTSLTWDYDYKYMIEEIVNQIKTVCEAHGVPVPDIYSEFGNFTVGESGATIFKVLDVKQQNDRECWYMIDNSFMTTLPDTWGLNQRFILFPINKWNDEYHRVFLGGLTCDSKDYYNSEAHANAIFLPTIRNRRDALYIGFFHTGAYQEAISGYGGVKHCLQPSPKHILIDKDKDGNIKTKLFAPEQSAESMLKILGY
;
A
#
# COMPACT_ATOMS: atom_id res chain seq x y z
N ILE A 1 2.11 -9.32 -10.10
CA ILE A 1 2.12 -9.17 -8.62
C ILE A 1 3.40 -8.45 -8.21
N GLU A 2 3.28 -7.48 -7.29
CA GLU A 2 4.42 -6.81 -6.65
C GLU A 2 4.76 -7.53 -5.34
N THR A 3 6.06 -7.58 -5.03
CA THR A 3 6.60 -8.14 -3.78
C THR A 3 7.71 -7.22 -3.24
N SER A 4 7.86 -7.17 -1.93
CA SER A 4 8.85 -6.34 -1.24
C SER A 4 9.60 -7.07 -0.12
N SER A 5 9.37 -8.37 0.02
CA SER A 5 10.05 -9.21 1.00
C SER A 5 10.33 -10.64 0.51
N ALA A 6 11.27 -11.31 1.19
CA ALA A 6 11.55 -12.73 0.96
C ALA A 6 10.34 -13.63 1.18
N TYR A 7 9.46 -13.25 2.10
CA TYR A 7 8.30 -14.06 2.51
C TYR A 7 7.15 -13.97 1.50
N ASP A 8 7.03 -12.87 0.76
CA ASP A 8 6.04 -12.74 -0.31
C ASP A 8 6.27 -13.81 -1.40
N LEU A 9 7.53 -14.08 -1.74
CA LEU A 9 7.87 -15.15 -2.68
C LEU A 9 7.47 -16.54 -2.15
N ASN A 10 7.63 -16.78 -0.83
CA ASN A 10 7.14 -18.02 -0.23
C ASN A 10 5.63 -18.16 -0.30
N LEU A 11 4.90 -17.04 -0.12
CA LEU A 11 3.45 -17.00 -0.32
C LEU A 11 3.08 -17.34 -1.77
N ILE A 12 3.74 -16.73 -2.76
CA ILE A 12 3.50 -17.01 -4.19
C ILE A 12 3.74 -18.50 -4.50
N ARG A 13 4.78 -19.10 -3.95
CA ARG A 13 5.02 -20.54 -4.09
C ARG A 13 3.87 -21.36 -3.54
N SER A 14 3.38 -21.03 -2.34
CA SER A 14 2.21 -21.69 -1.75
C SER A 14 0.94 -21.54 -2.59
N LEU A 15 0.75 -20.37 -3.22
CA LEU A 15 -0.37 -20.15 -4.15
C LEU A 15 -0.23 -21.00 -5.43
N LYS A 16 1.00 -21.14 -5.94
CA LYS A 16 1.28 -22.02 -7.10
C LYS A 16 0.98 -23.47 -6.77
N ASP A 17 1.41 -23.94 -5.58
CA ASP A 17 1.17 -25.32 -5.13
C ASP A 17 -0.33 -25.63 -4.97
N LYS A 18 -1.13 -24.59 -4.73
CA LYS A 18 -2.60 -24.68 -4.70
C LYS A 18 -3.27 -24.50 -6.07
N GLY A 19 -2.50 -24.30 -7.14
CA GLY A 19 -3.03 -24.06 -8.48
C GLY A 19 -3.72 -22.72 -8.68
N LEU A 20 -3.45 -21.73 -7.83
CA LEU A 20 -4.08 -20.39 -7.87
C LEU A 20 -3.28 -19.39 -8.73
N VAL A 21 -2.02 -19.69 -9.02
CA VAL A 21 -1.16 -18.88 -9.91
C VAL A 21 -0.27 -19.79 -10.74
N ASP A 22 0.15 -19.31 -11.92
CA ASP A 22 1.06 -20.02 -12.82
C ASP A 22 2.48 -19.44 -12.78
N LYS A 23 3.46 -20.18 -13.32
CA LYS A 23 4.84 -19.70 -13.44
C LYS A 23 5.01 -18.55 -14.43
N ASP A 24 4.04 -18.34 -15.31
CA ASP A 24 4.04 -17.22 -16.26
C ASP A 24 3.61 -15.89 -15.62
N LEU A 25 3.23 -15.92 -14.34
CA LEU A 25 2.90 -14.74 -13.57
C LEU A 25 4.08 -13.75 -13.56
N ILE A 26 3.80 -12.49 -13.90
CA ILE A 26 4.78 -11.40 -13.78
C ILE A 26 4.91 -11.05 -12.30
N ILE A 27 6.13 -11.13 -11.77
CA ILE A 27 6.45 -10.82 -10.39
C ILE A 27 7.48 -9.67 -10.37
N ILE A 28 7.09 -8.52 -9.85
CA ILE A 28 7.95 -7.35 -9.67
C ILE A 28 8.50 -7.37 -8.25
N CYS A 29 9.82 -7.51 -8.10
CA CYS A 29 10.48 -7.58 -6.78
C CYS A 29 11.11 -6.23 -6.42
N ASN A 30 10.38 -5.45 -5.61
CA ASN A 30 10.73 -4.09 -5.22
C ASN A 30 11.48 -4.01 -3.87
N GLY A 31 11.85 -2.78 -3.49
CA GLY A 31 12.41 -2.42 -2.20
C GLY A 31 13.87 -2.80 -2.02
N PHE A 32 14.46 -2.35 -0.92
CA PHE A 32 15.81 -2.72 -0.51
C PHE A 32 15.85 -4.20 -0.12
N LYS A 33 16.81 -4.96 -0.68
CA LYS A 33 16.81 -6.41 -0.58
C LYS A 33 17.80 -6.91 0.49
N LYS A 34 17.25 -7.65 1.45
CA LYS A 34 18.07 -8.45 2.36
C LYS A 34 18.64 -9.69 1.63
N PRO A 35 19.76 -10.27 2.09
CA PRO A 35 20.36 -11.46 1.45
C PRO A 35 19.38 -12.62 1.24
N GLN A 36 18.46 -12.84 2.17
CA GLN A 36 17.42 -13.87 2.03
C GLN A 36 16.46 -13.59 0.88
N TYR A 37 16.16 -12.31 0.60
CA TYR A 37 15.27 -11.96 -0.49
C TYR A 37 15.97 -12.18 -1.84
N ILE A 38 17.24 -11.76 -1.96
CA ILE A 38 18.06 -12.02 -3.17
C ILE A 38 18.16 -13.53 -3.43
N LYS A 39 18.46 -14.33 -2.39
CA LYS A 39 18.51 -15.80 -2.50
C LYS A 39 17.17 -16.39 -2.96
N ASN A 40 16.05 -15.90 -2.44
CA ASN A 40 14.74 -16.41 -2.84
C ASN A 40 14.42 -16.04 -4.29
N MET A 41 14.75 -14.81 -4.74
CA MET A 41 14.58 -14.40 -6.14
C MET A 41 15.43 -15.27 -7.07
N ALA A 42 16.71 -15.48 -6.77
CA ALA A 42 17.58 -16.36 -7.55
C ALA A 42 17.03 -17.79 -7.63
N ASN A 43 16.54 -18.35 -6.52
CA ASN A 43 15.91 -19.68 -6.51
C ASN A 43 14.65 -19.74 -7.40
N PHE A 44 13.85 -18.68 -7.43
CA PHE A 44 12.67 -18.60 -8.31
C PHE A 44 13.11 -18.59 -9.77
N LEU A 45 14.02 -17.69 -10.12
CA LEU A 45 14.57 -17.56 -11.48
C LEU A 45 15.18 -18.90 -11.96
N ASN A 46 16.08 -19.49 -11.18
CA ASN A 46 16.75 -20.74 -11.50
C ASN A 46 15.76 -21.94 -11.56
N SER A 47 14.59 -21.84 -10.93
CA SER A 47 13.52 -22.85 -11.02
C SER A 47 12.50 -22.59 -12.13
N GLY A 48 12.76 -21.63 -13.02
CA GLY A 48 11.98 -21.41 -14.24
C GLY A 48 10.84 -20.38 -14.12
N TRP A 49 10.90 -19.46 -13.16
CA TRP A 49 10.00 -18.29 -13.07
C TRP A 49 10.61 -17.13 -13.88
N HIS A 50 10.58 -17.23 -15.21
CA HIS A 50 11.29 -16.30 -16.11
C HIS A 50 10.70 -14.89 -16.14
N ASN A 51 9.46 -14.70 -15.68
CA ASN A 51 8.79 -13.40 -15.60
C ASN A 51 8.96 -12.72 -14.22
N LEU A 52 9.84 -13.23 -13.36
CA LEU A 52 10.26 -12.51 -12.16
C LEU A 52 11.28 -11.44 -12.54
N ILE A 53 11.02 -10.19 -12.15
CA ILE A 53 11.84 -9.02 -12.46
C ILE A 53 12.34 -8.43 -11.14
N PRO A 54 13.61 -8.66 -10.76
CA PRO A 54 14.25 -7.92 -9.68
C PRO A 54 14.37 -6.44 -10.06
N VAL A 55 13.79 -5.54 -9.26
CA VAL A 55 13.93 -4.10 -9.44
C VAL A 55 15.02 -3.60 -8.52
N LEU A 56 16.16 -3.23 -9.07
CA LEU A 56 17.35 -2.80 -8.31
C LEU A 56 17.06 -1.49 -7.58
N ASP A 57 17.22 -1.51 -6.27
CA ASP A 57 17.13 -0.36 -5.39
C ASP A 57 18.49 0.34 -5.20
N ASN A 58 19.56 -0.40 -5.38
CA ASN A 58 20.92 0.09 -5.35
C ASN A 58 21.83 -0.71 -6.31
N LYS A 59 23.05 -0.21 -6.53
CA LYS A 59 23.97 -0.78 -7.51
C LYS A 59 24.57 -2.11 -7.08
N ASN A 60 24.75 -2.33 -5.78
CA ASN A 60 25.39 -3.54 -5.24
C ASN A 60 24.49 -4.77 -5.42
N GLU A 61 23.17 -4.59 -5.49
CA GLU A 61 22.23 -5.70 -5.74
C GLU A 61 22.49 -6.43 -7.06
N LEU A 62 23.16 -5.77 -8.03
CA LEU A 62 23.53 -6.41 -9.28
C LEU A 62 24.60 -7.49 -9.07
N GLU A 63 25.63 -7.22 -8.25
CA GLU A 63 26.67 -8.16 -7.91
C GLU A 63 26.10 -9.33 -7.11
N ASP A 64 25.29 -9.02 -6.10
CA ASP A 64 24.61 -10.04 -5.28
C ASP A 64 23.73 -11.00 -6.10
N LEU A 65 23.05 -10.47 -7.13
CA LEU A 65 22.26 -11.29 -8.06
C LEU A 65 23.13 -12.09 -9.02
N ASP A 66 24.26 -11.51 -9.49
CA ASP A 66 25.16 -12.16 -10.42
C ASP A 66 25.79 -13.43 -9.84
N ASP A 67 26.09 -13.40 -8.55
CA ASP A 67 26.65 -14.54 -7.81
C ASP A 67 25.69 -15.72 -7.70
N LEU A 68 24.37 -15.49 -7.74
CA LEU A 68 23.36 -16.50 -7.41
C LEU A 68 22.46 -16.91 -8.56
N VAL A 69 22.28 -16.03 -9.57
CA VAL A 69 21.39 -16.28 -10.70
C VAL A 69 22.19 -17.00 -11.81
N GLU A 70 21.65 -18.12 -12.29
CA GLU A 70 22.28 -18.98 -13.30
C GLU A 70 21.66 -18.85 -14.70
N VAL A 71 20.55 -18.09 -14.81
CA VAL A 71 19.74 -17.98 -16.04
C VAL A 71 19.67 -16.53 -16.54
N PRO A 72 19.42 -16.32 -17.87
CA PRO A 72 19.14 -14.99 -18.37
C PRO A 72 17.98 -14.35 -17.63
N THR A 73 18.17 -13.12 -17.15
CA THR A 73 17.23 -12.46 -16.24
C THR A 73 16.94 -11.02 -16.64
N ASN A 74 15.67 -10.66 -16.67
CA ASN A 74 15.21 -9.29 -16.83
C ASN A 74 15.33 -8.55 -15.52
N LEU A 75 15.84 -7.31 -15.55
CA LEU A 75 15.98 -6.43 -14.39
C LEU A 75 15.13 -5.17 -14.55
N GLY A 76 14.72 -4.60 -13.44
CA GLY A 76 14.26 -3.22 -13.35
C GLY A 76 15.27 -2.36 -12.58
N ILE A 77 15.15 -1.03 -12.70
CA ILE A 77 15.84 -0.06 -11.85
C ILE A 77 14.80 0.86 -11.25
N ARG A 78 14.80 1.02 -9.93
CA ARG A 78 14.02 2.05 -9.25
C ARG A 78 14.78 3.37 -9.27
N ILE A 79 14.06 4.42 -9.65
CA ILE A 79 14.55 5.80 -9.65
C ILE A 79 14.33 6.39 -8.25
N ALA A 80 15.34 7.07 -7.69
CA ALA A 80 15.19 7.89 -6.50
C ALA A 80 14.59 9.24 -6.89
N ALA A 81 13.25 9.33 -6.81
CA ALA A 81 12.51 10.53 -7.14
C ALA A 81 12.74 11.65 -6.13
N GLU A 82 12.59 12.90 -6.57
CA GLU A 82 12.53 14.05 -5.68
C GLU A 82 11.15 14.19 -5.07
N GLU A 83 11.08 14.63 -3.82
CA GLU A 83 9.86 14.72 -3.04
C GLU A 83 9.41 16.18 -2.85
N GLU A 84 8.14 16.36 -2.47
CA GLU A 84 7.63 17.69 -2.14
C GLU A 84 8.35 18.27 -0.91
N PRO A 85 8.48 19.61 -0.82
CA PRO A 85 9.11 20.28 0.35
C PRO A 85 8.44 20.02 1.70
N SER A 86 7.24 19.46 1.69
CA SER A 86 6.53 19.04 2.92
C SER A 86 7.12 17.81 3.61
N PHE A 87 8.01 17.08 2.95
CA PHE A 87 8.73 15.95 3.55
C PHE A 87 10.00 16.40 4.26
N ASP A 88 10.44 15.64 5.27
CA ASP A 88 11.69 15.88 6.01
C ASP A 88 12.93 15.61 5.16
N PHE A 89 12.78 15.06 3.97
CA PHE A 89 13.84 14.75 3.03
C PHE A 89 13.44 15.17 1.61
N TYR A 90 14.44 15.57 0.83
CA TYR A 90 14.24 16.06 -0.54
C TYR A 90 14.23 14.94 -1.58
N THR A 91 14.99 13.87 -1.36
CA THR A 91 15.11 12.75 -2.29
C THR A 91 14.70 11.45 -1.61
N SER A 92 13.97 10.60 -2.31
CA SER A 92 13.57 9.27 -1.80
C SER A 92 14.79 8.50 -1.29
N ARG A 93 14.63 7.85 -0.13
CA ARG A 93 15.65 6.95 0.44
C ARG A 93 15.84 5.66 -0.36
N LEU A 94 14.92 5.35 -1.26
CA LEU A 94 14.92 4.16 -2.10
C LEU A 94 15.20 4.54 -3.55
N GLY A 95 15.92 3.67 -4.25
CA GLY A 95 16.24 3.82 -5.66
C GLY A 95 17.62 4.41 -5.93
N ILE A 96 17.96 4.48 -7.21
CA ILE A 96 19.23 4.99 -7.74
C ILE A 96 19.00 6.40 -8.28
N ARG A 97 19.93 7.31 -7.99
CA ARG A 97 19.83 8.70 -8.46
C ARG A 97 19.79 8.79 -10.00
N TYR A 98 19.00 9.72 -10.52
CA TYR A 98 18.86 9.97 -11.96
C TYR A 98 20.20 10.01 -12.71
N SER A 99 21.16 10.78 -12.19
CA SER A 99 22.51 10.95 -12.80
C SER A 99 23.33 9.67 -12.88
N ASP A 100 23.02 8.70 -12.04
CA ASP A 100 23.82 7.47 -11.89
C ASP A 100 23.29 6.32 -12.73
N ILE A 101 22.05 6.39 -13.22
CA ILE A 101 21.38 5.25 -13.88
C ILE A 101 22.02 4.92 -15.23
N ILE A 102 22.23 5.92 -16.10
CA ILE A 102 22.87 5.69 -17.41
C ILE A 102 24.31 5.17 -17.26
N PRO A 103 25.17 5.77 -16.39
CA PRO A 103 26.49 5.21 -16.11
C PRO A 103 26.45 3.79 -15.56
N PHE A 104 25.51 3.48 -14.67
CA PHE A 104 25.35 2.15 -14.10
C PHE A 104 24.92 1.12 -15.16
N TYR A 105 23.99 1.47 -16.04
CA TYR A 105 23.65 0.62 -17.18
C TYR A 105 24.87 0.34 -18.07
N LYS A 106 25.59 1.39 -18.51
CA LYS A 106 26.73 1.26 -19.41
C LYS A 106 27.91 0.49 -18.83
N ASN A 107 28.17 0.64 -17.53
CA ASN A 107 29.36 0.08 -16.89
C ASN A 107 29.10 -1.26 -16.17
N GLY A 108 27.87 -1.55 -15.83
CA GLY A 108 27.45 -2.77 -15.13
C GLY A 108 26.54 -3.66 -15.99
N ILE A 109 25.26 -3.33 -16.08
CA ILE A 109 24.25 -4.21 -16.67
C ILE A 109 24.55 -4.59 -18.11
N SER A 110 24.89 -3.63 -18.97
CA SER A 110 25.15 -3.89 -20.41
C SER A 110 26.39 -4.74 -20.68
N LYS A 111 27.28 -4.87 -19.72
CA LYS A 111 28.50 -5.69 -19.84
C LYS A 111 28.29 -7.13 -19.39
N ASN A 112 27.23 -7.42 -18.71
CA ASN A 112 26.90 -8.76 -18.24
C ASN A 112 25.80 -9.37 -19.11
N PRO A 113 26.10 -10.37 -19.96
CA PRO A 113 25.14 -10.95 -20.90
C PRO A 113 24.01 -11.72 -20.22
N LYS A 114 24.13 -12.00 -18.93
CA LYS A 114 23.11 -12.64 -18.11
C LYS A 114 21.92 -11.73 -17.85
N PHE A 115 22.15 -10.40 -17.81
CA PHE A 115 21.14 -9.43 -17.41
C PHE A 115 20.68 -8.52 -18.56
N LYS A 116 19.38 -8.26 -18.60
CA LYS A 116 18.74 -7.33 -19.50
C LYS A 116 17.96 -6.31 -18.72
N LEU A 117 18.25 -5.02 -18.92
CA LEU A 117 17.41 -3.97 -18.31
C LEU A 117 16.10 -3.86 -19.11
N LYS A 118 15.00 -4.29 -18.50
CA LYS A 118 13.67 -4.31 -19.10
C LYS A 118 12.77 -3.18 -18.62
N MET A 119 12.94 -2.73 -17.38
CA MET A 119 11.98 -1.84 -16.72
C MET A 119 12.67 -0.68 -16.01
N LEU A 120 12.09 0.52 -16.12
CA LEU A 120 12.29 1.58 -15.14
C LEU A 120 11.09 1.64 -14.18
N HIS A 121 11.35 1.86 -12.90
CA HIS A 121 10.35 2.02 -11.86
C HIS A 121 10.41 3.43 -11.28
N PHE A 122 9.29 4.11 -11.35
CA PHE A 122 9.07 5.45 -10.81
C PHE A 122 8.05 5.39 -9.68
N PHE A 123 8.29 6.11 -8.60
CA PHE A 123 7.35 6.25 -7.48
C PHE A 123 7.60 7.56 -6.74
N ILE A 124 6.55 8.23 -6.32
CA ILE A 124 6.60 9.43 -5.48
C ILE A 124 5.66 9.27 -4.27
N ASN A 125 6.15 9.63 -3.07
CA ASN A 125 5.42 9.39 -1.81
C ASN A 125 4.12 10.19 -1.67
N THR A 126 3.99 11.34 -2.34
CA THR A 126 2.75 12.13 -2.36
C THR A 126 1.59 11.46 -3.08
N GLY A 127 1.88 10.38 -3.81
CA GLY A 127 0.92 9.66 -4.64
C GLY A 127 0.58 10.37 -5.95
N ILE A 128 -0.31 9.75 -6.72
CA ILE A 128 -0.75 10.23 -8.03
C ILE A 128 -1.80 11.31 -7.82
N ARG A 129 -1.36 12.56 -7.93
CA ARG A 129 -2.20 13.75 -7.77
C ARG A 129 -1.87 14.76 -8.86
N ASP A 130 -2.84 15.59 -9.20
CA ASP A 130 -2.63 16.70 -10.16
C ASP A 130 -1.85 17.83 -9.47
N THR A 131 -0.56 17.61 -9.32
CA THR A 131 0.39 18.56 -8.71
C THR A 131 1.59 18.78 -9.61
N SER A 132 2.19 19.96 -9.53
CA SER A 132 3.43 20.27 -10.28
C SER A 132 4.56 19.31 -9.95
N TYR A 133 4.62 18.79 -8.73
CA TYR A 133 5.65 17.81 -8.32
C TYR A 133 5.48 16.48 -9.02
N TYR A 134 4.25 15.94 -9.06
CA TYR A 134 3.99 14.68 -9.75
C TYR A 134 4.34 14.77 -11.24
N TRP A 135 3.86 15.80 -11.92
CA TRP A 135 4.08 15.99 -13.35
C TRP A 135 5.55 16.26 -13.69
N ASN A 136 6.26 17.02 -12.85
CA ASN A 136 7.69 17.27 -13.03
C ASN A 136 8.51 15.98 -12.87
N GLU A 137 8.27 15.20 -11.84
CA GLU A 137 9.00 13.94 -11.62
C GLU A 137 8.64 12.87 -12.67
N LEU A 138 7.39 12.79 -13.10
CA LEU A 138 7.02 11.94 -14.23
C LEU A 138 7.77 12.36 -15.51
N SER A 139 7.83 13.67 -15.81
CA SER A 139 8.55 14.17 -16.97
C SER A 139 10.05 13.83 -16.92
N ARG A 140 10.68 13.97 -15.76
CA ARG A 140 12.09 13.58 -15.55
C ARG A 140 12.31 12.09 -15.77
N CYS A 141 11.41 11.27 -15.23
CA CYS A 141 11.43 9.82 -15.44
C CYS A 141 11.31 9.47 -16.93
N LEU A 142 10.39 10.11 -17.65
CA LEU A 142 10.18 9.86 -19.07
C LEU A 142 11.37 10.28 -19.93
N ASN A 143 11.99 11.41 -19.65
CA ASN A 143 13.21 11.81 -20.34
C ASN A 143 14.33 10.79 -20.12
N LEU A 144 14.52 10.33 -18.88
CA LEU A 144 15.50 9.28 -18.59
C LEU A 144 15.17 7.96 -19.30
N TYR A 145 13.87 7.58 -19.34
CA TYR A 145 13.42 6.39 -20.09
C TYR A 145 13.82 6.51 -21.56
N CYS A 146 13.53 7.65 -22.20
CA CYS A 146 13.83 7.88 -23.61
C CYS A 146 15.34 7.83 -23.89
N ASP A 147 16.17 8.47 -23.05
CA ASP A 147 17.63 8.45 -23.18
C ASP A 147 18.20 7.02 -23.04
N LEU A 148 17.68 6.27 -22.07
CA LEU A 148 18.07 4.87 -21.89
C LEU A 148 17.60 4.01 -23.04
N ARG A 149 16.38 4.18 -23.53
CA ARG A 149 15.82 3.38 -24.63
C ARG A 149 16.64 3.49 -25.90
N GLN A 150 17.26 4.64 -26.17
CA GLN A 150 18.15 4.82 -27.33
C GLN A 150 19.41 3.94 -27.27
N ILE A 151 19.87 3.58 -26.08
CA ILE A 151 21.09 2.78 -25.87
C ILE A 151 20.80 1.37 -25.32
N CYS A 152 19.59 1.11 -24.88
CA CYS A 152 19.13 -0.15 -24.29
C CYS A 152 17.88 -0.67 -25.04
N PRO A 153 18.07 -1.49 -26.11
CA PRO A 153 16.94 -2.02 -26.88
C PRO A 153 16.00 -2.93 -26.12
N ASP A 154 16.45 -3.52 -25.01
CA ASP A 154 15.63 -4.42 -24.17
C ASP A 154 14.70 -3.64 -23.21
N LEU A 155 14.91 -2.34 -23.01
CA LEU A 155 14.09 -1.50 -22.12
C LEU A 155 12.76 -1.15 -22.78
N ASP A 156 11.70 -1.85 -22.44
CA ASP A 156 10.36 -1.70 -23.03
C ASP A 156 9.26 -1.44 -22.01
N SER A 157 9.58 -1.36 -20.74
CA SER A 157 8.59 -1.30 -19.65
C SER A 157 8.83 -0.11 -18.73
N LEU A 158 7.75 0.54 -18.33
CA LEU A 158 7.74 1.63 -17.35
C LEU A 158 6.73 1.30 -16.24
N ASN A 159 7.22 1.15 -15.02
CA ASN A 159 6.38 1.01 -13.84
C ASN A 159 6.19 2.39 -13.20
N ILE A 160 4.97 2.88 -13.20
CA ILE A 160 4.61 4.20 -12.64
C ILE A 160 4.32 4.15 -11.13
N GLY A 161 4.59 3.01 -10.49
CA GLY A 161 4.41 2.81 -9.05
C GLY A 161 2.96 2.80 -8.60
N GLY A 162 2.78 3.02 -7.32
CA GLY A 162 1.49 3.10 -6.65
C GLY A 162 1.05 4.53 -6.37
N GLY A 163 0.09 4.67 -5.46
CA GLY A 163 -0.34 5.97 -4.97
C GLY A 163 -1.59 6.54 -5.64
N LEU A 164 -2.31 5.75 -6.46
CA LEU A 164 -3.65 6.14 -6.89
C LEU A 164 -4.56 6.19 -5.64
N PRO A 165 -5.17 7.35 -5.33
CA PRO A 165 -5.91 7.53 -4.09
C PRO A 165 -7.24 6.78 -4.09
N ILE A 166 -7.75 6.48 -2.89
CA ILE A 166 -9.10 5.97 -2.66
C ILE A 166 -9.97 7.02 -1.99
N LYS A 167 -11.29 6.83 -2.03
CA LYS A 167 -12.24 7.71 -1.34
C LYS A 167 -12.03 7.66 0.17
N THR A 168 -11.80 8.83 0.75
CA THR A 168 -11.64 9.02 2.20
C THR A 168 -12.75 9.86 2.83
N SER A 169 -13.66 10.39 2.01
CA SER A 169 -14.83 11.15 2.44
C SER A 169 -15.99 11.00 1.45
N LEU A 170 -17.18 11.40 1.86
CA LEU A 170 -18.37 11.44 1.00
C LEU A 170 -18.30 12.56 -0.05
N THR A 171 -17.51 13.58 0.20
CA THR A 171 -17.28 14.72 -0.71
C THR A 171 -16.05 14.52 -1.58
N TRP A 172 -15.65 13.24 -1.78
CA TRP A 172 -14.49 12.89 -2.57
C TRP A 172 -14.63 13.36 -4.01
N ASP A 173 -13.66 14.15 -4.46
CA ASP A 173 -13.61 14.74 -5.81
C ASP A 173 -12.22 14.50 -6.41
N TYR A 174 -12.03 13.32 -6.99
CA TYR A 174 -10.83 12.96 -7.74
C TYR A 174 -11.23 12.36 -9.07
N ASP A 175 -10.85 12.99 -10.16
CA ASP A 175 -11.13 12.51 -11.51
C ASP A 175 -10.09 11.46 -11.95
N TYR A 176 -10.39 10.21 -11.67
CA TYR A 176 -9.55 9.06 -12.04
C TYR A 176 -9.33 8.96 -13.55
N LYS A 177 -10.38 9.24 -14.33
CA LYS A 177 -10.31 9.12 -15.77
C LYS A 177 -9.36 10.16 -16.35
N TYR A 178 -9.55 11.41 -15.97
CA TYR A 178 -8.67 12.52 -16.36
C TYR A 178 -7.21 12.21 -16.02
N MET A 179 -6.91 11.83 -14.79
CA MET A 179 -5.54 11.57 -14.36
C MET A 179 -4.87 10.43 -15.14
N ILE A 180 -5.57 9.33 -15.39
CA ILE A 180 -5.02 8.21 -16.16
C ILE A 180 -4.83 8.60 -17.64
N GLU A 181 -5.78 9.30 -18.24
CA GLU A 181 -5.67 9.78 -19.61
C GLU A 181 -4.48 10.74 -19.77
N GLU A 182 -4.29 11.68 -18.85
CA GLU A 182 -3.16 12.63 -18.89
C GLU A 182 -1.81 11.94 -18.70
N ILE A 183 -1.70 10.97 -17.79
CA ILE A 183 -0.48 10.16 -17.62
C ILE A 183 -0.13 9.45 -18.92
N VAL A 184 -1.09 8.76 -19.52
CA VAL A 184 -0.87 8.02 -20.78
C VAL A 184 -0.53 8.96 -21.93
N ASN A 185 -1.22 10.12 -22.02
CA ASN A 185 -0.94 11.12 -23.05
C ASN A 185 0.46 11.71 -22.92
N GLN A 186 0.90 12.01 -21.70
CA GLN A 186 2.25 12.50 -21.45
C GLN A 186 3.30 11.48 -21.84
N ILE A 187 3.13 10.21 -21.46
CA ILE A 187 4.04 9.13 -21.86
C ILE A 187 4.15 9.04 -23.37
N LYS A 188 3.03 9.04 -24.09
CA LYS A 188 3.03 9.00 -25.56
C LYS A 188 3.74 10.20 -26.16
N THR A 189 3.37 11.40 -25.73
CA THR A 189 3.90 12.66 -26.27
C THR A 189 5.42 12.74 -26.10
N VAL A 190 5.94 12.38 -24.93
CA VAL A 190 7.38 12.42 -24.67
C VAL A 190 8.11 11.34 -25.49
N CYS A 191 7.59 10.13 -25.57
CA CYS A 191 8.17 9.06 -26.38
C CYS A 191 8.20 9.42 -27.87
N GLU A 192 7.12 9.97 -28.41
CA GLU A 192 7.02 10.44 -29.81
C GLU A 192 8.04 11.54 -30.09
N ALA A 193 8.16 12.53 -29.18
CA ALA A 193 9.11 13.63 -29.32
C ALA A 193 10.58 13.15 -29.37
N HIS A 194 10.90 12.05 -28.68
CA HIS A 194 12.23 11.44 -28.66
C HIS A 194 12.42 10.35 -29.73
N GLY A 195 11.39 10.02 -30.51
CA GLY A 195 11.44 8.98 -31.54
C GLY A 195 11.66 7.57 -30.95
N VAL A 196 11.20 7.29 -29.74
CA VAL A 196 11.28 5.97 -29.09
C VAL A 196 9.91 5.32 -28.98
N PRO A 197 9.85 3.98 -28.95
CA PRO A 197 8.58 3.27 -28.72
C PRO A 197 7.98 3.61 -27.35
N VAL A 198 6.65 3.69 -27.31
CA VAL A 198 5.90 3.81 -26.05
C VAL A 198 6.07 2.52 -25.24
N PRO A 199 6.40 2.60 -23.94
CA PRO A 199 6.58 1.40 -23.11
C PRO A 199 5.28 0.69 -22.76
N ASP A 200 5.37 -0.59 -22.38
CA ASP A 200 4.36 -1.26 -21.59
C ASP A 200 4.29 -0.59 -20.21
N ILE A 201 3.09 -0.17 -19.80
CA ILE A 201 2.88 0.55 -18.54
C ILE A 201 2.47 -0.44 -17.46
N TYR A 202 3.20 -0.43 -16.35
CA TYR A 202 2.88 -1.15 -15.13
C TYR A 202 2.45 -0.18 -14.04
N SER A 203 1.54 -0.62 -13.18
CA SER A 203 1.09 0.14 -12.02
C SER A 203 1.00 -0.74 -10.78
N GLU A 204 1.16 -0.14 -9.59
CA GLU A 204 1.14 -0.80 -8.28
C GLU A 204 0.01 -0.22 -7.42
N PHE A 205 -1.20 -0.13 -7.95
CA PHE A 205 -2.36 0.51 -7.33
C PHE A 205 -2.99 -0.34 -6.21
N GLY A 206 -2.17 -0.87 -5.27
CA GLY A 206 -2.61 -1.78 -4.22
C GLY A 206 -3.72 -1.21 -3.35
N ASN A 207 -3.54 0.00 -2.82
CA ASN A 207 -4.57 0.65 -2.00
C ASN A 207 -5.88 0.86 -2.79
N PHE A 208 -5.80 1.34 -4.02
CA PHE A 208 -6.97 1.51 -4.89
C PHE A 208 -7.68 0.17 -5.16
N THR A 209 -6.92 -0.91 -5.33
CA THR A 209 -7.46 -2.24 -5.64
C THR A 209 -8.18 -2.89 -4.46
N VAL A 210 -7.65 -2.77 -3.24
CA VAL A 210 -8.17 -3.52 -2.07
C VAL A 210 -8.71 -2.64 -0.94
N GLY A 211 -8.40 -1.34 -0.93
CA GLY A 211 -8.78 -0.45 0.16
C GLY A 211 -10.30 -0.40 0.38
N GLU A 212 -11.08 -0.28 -0.69
CA GLU A 212 -12.55 -0.21 -0.62
C GLU A 212 -13.21 -1.55 -0.22
N SER A 213 -12.48 -2.67 -0.22
CA SER A 213 -13.01 -3.99 0.14
C SER A 213 -13.13 -4.23 1.64
N GLY A 214 -12.55 -3.36 2.47
CA GLY A 214 -12.51 -3.52 3.91
C GLY A 214 -13.28 -2.47 4.69
N ALA A 215 -13.84 -2.89 5.82
CA ALA A 215 -14.41 -2.00 6.83
C ALA A 215 -14.03 -2.48 8.23
N THR A 216 -13.78 -1.53 9.13
CA THR A 216 -13.53 -1.81 10.55
C THR A 216 -14.72 -1.31 11.36
N ILE A 217 -15.31 -2.20 12.15
CA ILE A 217 -16.51 -1.88 12.95
C ILE A 217 -16.15 -1.92 14.42
N PHE A 218 -16.50 -0.85 15.13
CA PHE A 218 -16.36 -0.74 16.58
C PHE A 218 -17.71 -0.62 17.25
N LYS A 219 -17.78 -1.16 18.48
CA LYS A 219 -18.89 -0.93 19.40
C LYS A 219 -18.52 0.22 20.35
N VAL A 220 -19.43 1.14 20.57
CA VAL A 220 -19.29 2.13 21.63
C VAL A 220 -19.63 1.46 22.97
N LEU A 221 -18.65 1.48 23.89
CA LEU A 221 -18.76 0.86 25.22
C LEU A 221 -19.37 1.81 26.26
N ASP A 222 -18.95 3.08 26.19
CA ASP A 222 -19.33 4.08 27.19
C ASP A 222 -19.31 5.50 26.62
N VAL A 223 -20.01 6.40 27.30
CA VAL A 223 -20.06 7.83 27.02
C VAL A 223 -19.51 8.59 28.22
N LYS A 224 -18.55 9.47 27.98
CA LYS A 224 -17.93 10.32 29.00
C LYS A 224 -18.10 11.78 28.64
N GLN A 225 -18.80 12.54 29.48
CA GLN A 225 -18.83 13.98 29.38
C GLN A 225 -17.70 14.55 30.24
N GLN A 226 -16.62 15.01 29.61
CA GLN A 226 -15.42 15.49 30.33
C GLN A 226 -15.52 16.96 30.71
N ASN A 227 -16.27 17.73 29.91
CA ASN A 227 -16.63 19.13 30.18
C ASN A 227 -17.85 19.49 29.28
N ASP A 228 -18.31 20.74 29.35
CA ASP A 228 -19.51 21.19 28.64
C ASP A 228 -19.41 21.07 27.07
N ARG A 229 -18.22 20.87 26.55
CA ARG A 229 -17.95 20.87 25.11
C ARG A 229 -17.44 19.54 24.56
N GLU A 230 -16.99 18.63 25.43
CA GLU A 230 -16.28 17.39 25.05
C GLU A 230 -17.03 16.15 25.55
N CYS A 231 -17.78 15.58 24.64
CA CYS A 231 -18.42 14.29 24.83
C CYS A 231 -17.57 13.20 24.14
N TRP A 232 -17.12 12.22 24.89
CA TRP A 232 -16.30 11.12 24.41
C TRP A 232 -17.08 9.82 24.31
N TYR A 233 -17.01 9.17 23.16
CA TYR A 233 -17.48 7.81 22.94
C TYR A 233 -16.29 6.87 23.00
N MET A 234 -16.25 5.99 24.01
CA MET A 234 -15.17 5.01 24.16
C MET A 234 -15.49 3.77 23.34
N ILE A 235 -14.62 3.41 22.41
CA ILE A 235 -14.78 2.24 21.52
C ILE A 235 -14.20 0.98 22.16
N ASP A 236 -14.57 -0.18 21.64
CA ASP A 236 -14.15 -1.51 22.14
C ASP A 236 -12.78 -1.98 21.63
N ASN A 237 -12.01 -1.13 21.00
CA ASN A 237 -10.66 -1.42 20.52
C ASN A 237 -9.83 -0.11 20.51
N SER A 238 -8.79 -0.05 19.72
CA SER A 238 -7.83 1.05 19.66
C SER A 238 -7.60 1.50 18.22
N PHE A 239 -7.59 2.81 17.99
CA PHE A 239 -7.14 3.38 16.72
C PHE A 239 -5.66 3.12 16.46
N MET A 240 -4.83 3.15 17.52
CA MET A 240 -3.40 2.90 17.43
C MET A 240 -3.08 1.52 16.88
N THR A 241 -3.87 0.51 17.26
CA THR A 241 -3.60 -0.90 16.95
C THR A 241 -4.46 -1.48 15.84
N THR A 242 -5.51 -0.78 15.43
CA THR A 242 -6.45 -1.28 14.40
C THR A 242 -6.49 -0.39 13.17
N LEU A 243 -6.38 0.93 13.34
CA LEU A 243 -6.33 1.93 12.26
C LEU A 243 -5.11 2.85 12.42
N PRO A 244 -3.87 2.33 12.35
CA PRO A 244 -2.67 3.09 12.68
C PRO A 244 -2.44 4.32 11.82
N ASP A 245 -2.92 4.35 10.58
CA ASP A 245 -2.78 5.53 9.71
C ASP A 245 -3.56 6.75 10.23
N THR A 246 -4.50 6.56 11.14
CA THR A 246 -5.23 7.69 11.76
C THR A 246 -4.29 8.59 12.57
N TRP A 247 -3.33 8.02 13.28
CA TRP A 247 -2.35 8.75 14.07
C TRP A 247 -1.00 8.90 13.38
N GLY A 248 -0.57 7.88 12.62
CA GLY A 248 0.73 7.88 11.94
C GLY A 248 0.77 8.82 10.74
N LEU A 249 -0.29 8.86 9.95
CA LEU A 249 -0.39 9.65 8.72
C LEU A 249 -1.48 10.71 8.77
N ASN A 250 -2.17 10.88 9.91
CA ASN A 250 -3.35 11.72 10.02
C ASN A 250 -4.44 11.41 8.97
N GLN A 251 -4.49 10.15 8.54
CA GLN A 251 -5.48 9.70 7.56
C GLN A 251 -6.89 9.72 8.14
N ARG A 252 -7.85 10.09 7.32
CA ARG A 252 -9.27 10.02 7.67
C ARG A 252 -9.96 8.99 6.79
N PHE A 253 -11.00 8.38 7.35
CA PHE A 253 -11.80 7.34 6.70
C PHE A 253 -13.26 7.77 6.63
N ILE A 254 -14.02 7.17 5.74
CA ILE A 254 -15.46 7.34 5.72
C ILE A 254 -16.03 6.71 6.98
N LEU A 255 -16.70 7.49 7.80
CA LEU A 255 -17.28 7.08 9.09
C LEU A 255 -18.80 7.11 9.02
N PHE A 256 -19.44 5.98 9.40
CA PHE A 256 -20.88 5.88 9.55
C PHE A 256 -21.30 5.15 10.82
N PRO A 257 -22.41 5.53 11.47
CA PRO A 257 -23.07 4.65 12.40
C PRO A 257 -23.65 3.45 11.63
N ILE A 258 -23.55 2.24 12.18
CA ILE A 258 -24.12 1.02 11.59
C ILE A 258 -25.58 0.88 11.96
N ASN A 259 -25.99 1.44 13.07
CA ASN A 259 -27.36 1.48 13.57
C ASN A 259 -27.72 2.89 14.06
N LYS A 260 -28.97 3.09 14.45
CA LYS A 260 -29.48 4.38 15.00
C LYS A 260 -29.42 5.57 14.01
N TRP A 261 -29.57 5.30 12.73
CA TRP A 261 -29.50 6.29 11.66
C TRP A 261 -30.46 7.48 11.81
N ASN A 262 -31.65 7.24 12.40
CA ASN A 262 -32.71 8.23 12.55
C ASN A 262 -32.69 8.95 13.89
N ASP A 263 -31.70 8.63 14.77
CA ASP A 263 -31.57 9.27 16.07
C ASP A 263 -31.00 10.69 15.91
N GLU A 264 -31.13 11.49 16.93
CA GLU A 264 -30.49 12.81 17.00
C GLU A 264 -28.97 12.68 17.06
N TYR A 265 -28.26 13.51 16.29
CA TYR A 265 -26.80 13.52 16.24
C TYR A 265 -26.25 14.68 17.06
N HIS A 266 -25.12 14.46 17.70
CA HIS A 266 -24.34 15.52 18.33
C HIS A 266 -22.84 15.32 18.11
N ARG A 267 -22.05 16.37 18.37
CA ARG A 267 -20.61 16.32 18.24
C ARG A 267 -20.01 15.43 19.30
N VAL A 268 -19.09 14.54 18.88
CA VAL A 268 -18.37 13.61 19.77
C VAL A 268 -16.89 13.53 19.42
N PHE A 269 -16.13 13.03 20.36
CA PHE A 269 -14.77 12.51 20.17
C PHE A 269 -14.79 11.00 20.37
N LEU A 270 -14.02 10.26 19.60
CA LEU A 270 -13.87 8.83 19.79
C LEU A 270 -12.56 8.55 20.52
N GLY A 271 -12.61 7.77 21.58
CA GLY A 271 -11.44 7.34 22.36
C GLY A 271 -11.27 5.82 22.30
N GLY A 272 -10.03 5.37 22.04
CA GLY A 272 -9.67 3.95 22.14
C GLY A 272 -9.33 3.52 23.57
N LEU A 273 -8.95 2.23 23.72
CA LEU A 273 -8.74 1.61 25.03
C LEU A 273 -7.29 1.64 25.52
N THR A 274 -6.34 2.07 24.69
CA THR A 274 -4.95 2.13 25.13
C THR A 274 -4.65 3.36 25.99
N CYS A 275 -3.54 3.33 26.71
CA CYS A 275 -3.09 4.48 27.52
C CYS A 275 -2.38 5.56 26.68
N ASP A 276 -2.22 5.36 25.37
CA ASP A 276 -1.55 6.33 24.51
C ASP A 276 -2.42 7.56 24.26
N SER A 277 -1.82 8.74 24.36
CA SER A 277 -2.51 10.03 24.18
C SER A 277 -2.98 10.27 22.73
N LYS A 278 -2.50 9.50 21.75
CA LYS A 278 -2.92 9.56 20.35
C LYS A 278 -4.03 8.56 20.00
N ASP A 279 -4.48 7.77 20.96
CA ASP A 279 -5.54 6.78 20.74
C ASP A 279 -6.93 7.42 20.70
N TYR A 280 -7.15 8.32 19.75
CA TYR A 280 -8.40 9.02 19.54
C TYR A 280 -8.65 9.33 18.05
N TYR A 281 -9.91 9.66 17.77
CA TYR A 281 -10.34 10.12 16.44
C TYR A 281 -11.41 11.22 16.63
N ASN A 282 -11.21 12.39 16.02
CA ASN A 282 -12.00 13.58 16.33
C ASN A 282 -12.45 14.42 15.13
N SER A 283 -12.13 13.99 13.92
CA SER A 283 -12.43 14.74 12.70
C SER A 283 -12.60 13.81 11.51
N GLU A 284 -13.36 14.25 10.51
CA GLU A 284 -13.47 13.61 9.21
C GLU A 284 -12.62 14.37 8.18
N ALA A 285 -12.44 13.81 6.98
CA ALA A 285 -11.63 14.44 5.93
C ALA A 285 -12.18 15.81 5.47
N HIS A 286 -13.48 16.03 5.61
CA HIS A 286 -14.17 17.24 5.17
C HIS A 286 -14.67 18.15 6.33
N ALA A 287 -14.49 17.70 7.59
CA ALA A 287 -14.97 18.43 8.76
C ALA A 287 -14.08 18.21 9.97
N ASN A 288 -13.76 19.30 10.68
CA ASN A 288 -12.99 19.25 11.95
C ASN A 288 -13.84 18.79 13.15
N ALA A 289 -14.80 17.90 12.92
CA ALA A 289 -15.70 17.37 13.93
C ALA A 289 -16.28 16.03 13.45
N ILE A 290 -16.72 15.23 14.40
CA ILE A 290 -17.50 14.01 14.18
C ILE A 290 -18.86 14.20 14.79
N PHE A 291 -19.90 13.81 14.09
CA PHE A 291 -21.28 13.78 14.56
C PHE A 291 -21.79 12.35 14.52
N LEU A 292 -22.27 11.85 15.66
CA LEU A 292 -22.81 10.49 15.80
C LEU A 292 -24.13 10.50 16.56
N PRO A 293 -24.96 9.45 16.42
CA PRO A 293 -26.22 9.31 17.14
C PRO A 293 -26.04 9.40 18.64
N THR A 294 -26.96 10.10 19.30
CA THR A 294 -26.97 10.27 20.75
C THR A 294 -27.28 8.94 21.45
N ILE A 295 -26.43 8.53 22.37
CA ILE A 295 -26.66 7.38 23.24
C ILE A 295 -27.37 7.86 24.50
N ARG A 296 -28.67 7.56 24.63
CA ARG A 296 -29.49 7.96 25.78
C ARG A 296 -29.48 6.93 26.91
N ASN A 297 -29.22 5.67 26.58
CA ASN A 297 -29.21 4.58 27.53
C ASN A 297 -27.94 3.75 27.32
N ARG A 298 -27.21 3.43 28.37
CA ARG A 298 -25.98 2.63 28.36
C ARG A 298 -26.17 1.21 27.81
N ARG A 299 -27.40 0.69 27.82
CA ARG A 299 -27.76 -0.62 27.24
C ARG A 299 -27.99 -0.58 25.72
N ASP A 300 -28.16 0.63 25.16
CA ASP A 300 -28.35 0.84 23.73
C ASP A 300 -27.02 0.81 22.99
N ALA A 301 -26.66 -0.33 22.43
CA ALA A 301 -25.44 -0.44 21.69
C ALA A 301 -25.46 0.44 20.43
N LEU A 302 -24.45 1.31 20.29
CA LEU A 302 -24.10 1.98 19.04
C LEU A 302 -22.90 1.26 18.42
N TYR A 303 -23.02 0.92 17.14
CA TYR A 303 -21.93 0.42 16.33
C TYR A 303 -21.57 1.47 15.28
N ILE A 304 -20.27 1.69 15.10
CA ILE A 304 -19.72 2.63 14.13
C ILE A 304 -18.78 1.90 13.18
N GLY A 305 -18.82 2.24 11.90
CA GLY A 305 -17.99 1.64 10.87
C GLY A 305 -17.06 2.65 10.23
N PHE A 306 -15.80 2.27 10.11
CA PHE A 306 -14.80 2.95 9.31
C PHE A 306 -14.63 2.16 8.01
N PHE A 307 -14.93 2.81 6.89
CA PHE A 307 -14.95 2.17 5.59
C PHE A 307 -13.69 2.48 4.79
N HIS A 308 -13.38 1.63 3.81
CA HIS A 308 -12.18 1.69 2.99
C HIS A 308 -10.88 1.45 3.79
N THR A 309 -10.96 0.49 4.71
CA THR A 309 -9.83 0.08 5.56
C THR A 309 -9.16 -1.23 5.11
N GLY A 310 -9.40 -1.66 3.87
CA GLY A 310 -8.91 -2.95 3.35
C GLY A 310 -7.42 -3.02 3.02
N ALA A 311 -6.71 -1.88 3.04
CA ALA A 311 -5.28 -1.82 2.83
C ALA A 311 -4.56 -1.23 4.04
N TYR A 312 -3.32 -1.66 4.27
CA TYR A 312 -2.36 -1.22 5.30
C TYR A 312 -2.79 -1.53 6.74
N GLN A 313 -3.66 -0.80 7.30
CA GLN A 313 -4.18 -0.78 8.68
C GLN A 313 -3.69 -1.93 9.58
N GLU A 314 -4.43 -3.00 9.67
CA GLU A 314 -4.07 -4.12 10.52
C GLU A 314 -2.79 -4.86 10.07
N ALA A 315 -2.46 -4.81 8.78
CA ALA A 315 -1.20 -5.34 8.28
C ALA A 315 0.01 -4.54 8.79
N ILE A 316 -0.10 -3.21 8.93
CA ILE A 316 0.96 -2.37 9.51
C ILE A 316 1.09 -2.62 11.02
N SER A 317 -0.02 -2.74 11.74
CA SER A 317 0.00 -3.00 13.19
C SER A 317 0.33 -4.44 13.57
N GLY A 318 0.40 -5.36 12.60
CA GLY A 318 0.75 -6.78 12.81
C GLY A 318 -0.45 -7.63 13.23
N TYR A 319 -1.19 -8.16 12.24
CA TYR A 319 -2.28 -9.09 12.46
C TYR A 319 -1.81 -10.33 13.24
N GLY A 320 -2.55 -10.68 14.31
CA GLY A 320 -2.27 -11.85 15.14
C GLY A 320 -1.00 -11.74 16.00
N GLY A 321 -0.32 -10.61 16.00
CA GLY A 321 0.83 -10.31 16.88
C GLY A 321 0.39 -9.79 18.25
N VAL A 322 1.38 -9.45 19.09
CA VAL A 322 1.16 -8.76 20.37
C VAL A 322 1.12 -7.27 20.11
N LYS A 323 0.00 -6.65 20.42
CA LYS A 323 -0.23 -5.22 20.22
C LYS A 323 -0.11 -4.44 21.53
N HIS A 324 -0.01 -3.11 21.42
CA HIS A 324 0.05 -2.21 22.57
C HIS A 324 -1.14 -2.43 23.53
N CYS A 325 -0.88 -2.39 24.84
CA CYS A 325 -1.84 -2.72 25.91
C CYS A 325 -2.51 -4.09 25.75
N LEU A 326 -1.84 -5.05 25.06
CA LEU A 326 -2.37 -6.38 24.75
C LEU A 326 -3.77 -6.36 24.12
N GLN A 327 -4.05 -5.35 23.29
CA GLN A 327 -5.32 -5.30 22.57
C GLN A 327 -5.40 -6.45 21.58
N PRO A 328 -6.46 -7.27 21.59
CA PRO A 328 -6.60 -8.40 20.68
C PRO A 328 -6.78 -7.94 19.24
N SER A 329 -6.32 -8.74 18.28
CA SER A 329 -6.75 -8.61 16.89
C SER A 329 -8.25 -8.93 16.81
N PRO A 330 -9.06 -8.09 16.11
CA PRO A 330 -10.50 -8.32 16.01
C PRO A 330 -10.81 -9.56 15.18
N LYS A 331 -12.04 -10.08 15.31
CA LYS A 331 -12.54 -11.12 14.41
C LYS A 331 -12.69 -10.58 12.99
N HIS A 332 -12.37 -11.40 11.99
CA HIS A 332 -12.57 -11.09 10.59
C HIS A 332 -13.76 -11.87 10.02
N ILE A 333 -14.64 -11.16 9.35
CA ILE A 333 -15.80 -11.72 8.67
C ILE A 333 -15.73 -11.36 7.20
N LEU A 334 -15.77 -12.37 6.33
CA LEU A 334 -15.98 -12.17 4.91
C LEU A 334 -17.47 -11.96 4.65
N ILE A 335 -17.77 -10.92 3.87
CA ILE A 335 -19.12 -10.61 3.42
C ILE A 335 -19.11 -10.68 1.90
N ASP A 336 -20.00 -11.46 1.34
CA ASP A 336 -20.11 -11.66 -0.11
C ASP A 336 -21.58 -11.75 -0.53
N LYS A 337 -21.85 -11.67 -1.82
CA LYS A 337 -23.16 -11.90 -2.40
C LYS A 337 -23.16 -13.22 -3.16
N ASP A 338 -24.20 -14.01 -2.97
CA ASP A 338 -24.41 -15.18 -3.81
C ASP A 338 -24.94 -14.80 -5.21
N LYS A 339 -25.13 -15.81 -6.05
CA LYS A 339 -25.63 -15.62 -7.42
C LYS A 339 -27.00 -14.96 -7.50
N ASP A 340 -27.78 -15.07 -6.43
CA ASP A 340 -29.14 -14.52 -6.31
C ASP A 340 -29.14 -13.13 -5.65
N GLY A 341 -27.94 -12.61 -5.30
CA GLY A 341 -27.77 -11.31 -4.68
C GLY A 341 -27.94 -11.28 -3.16
N ASN A 342 -28.15 -12.45 -2.52
CA ASN A 342 -28.28 -12.53 -1.06
C ASN A 342 -26.92 -12.38 -0.37
N ILE A 343 -26.89 -11.65 0.73
CA ILE A 343 -25.68 -11.46 1.52
C ILE A 343 -25.33 -12.76 2.24
N LYS A 344 -24.10 -13.23 2.07
CA LYS A 344 -23.50 -14.34 2.81
C LYS A 344 -22.36 -13.84 3.67
N THR A 345 -22.24 -14.38 4.86
CA THR A 345 -21.15 -14.10 5.78
C THR A 345 -20.41 -15.38 6.15
N LYS A 346 -19.09 -15.27 6.30
CA LYS A 346 -18.22 -16.37 6.74
C LYS A 346 -17.19 -15.83 7.72
N LEU A 347 -17.05 -16.50 8.87
CA LEU A 347 -15.93 -16.22 9.77
C LEU A 347 -14.62 -16.61 9.07
N PHE A 348 -13.76 -15.63 8.84
CA PHE A 348 -12.42 -15.84 8.28
C PHE A 348 -11.41 -16.13 9.38
N ALA A 349 -11.40 -15.29 10.41
CA ALA A 349 -10.55 -15.47 11.58
C ALA A 349 -11.31 -15.06 12.85
N PRO A 350 -11.20 -15.84 13.95
CA PRO A 350 -11.78 -15.47 15.24
C PRO A 350 -11.00 -14.29 15.85
N GLU A 351 -11.60 -13.63 16.82
CA GLU A 351 -10.89 -12.69 17.68
C GLU A 351 -9.70 -13.40 18.36
N GLN A 352 -8.58 -12.69 18.48
CA GLN A 352 -7.38 -13.23 19.13
C GLN A 352 -7.63 -13.53 20.60
N SER A 353 -7.35 -14.77 21.02
CA SER A 353 -7.52 -15.18 22.41
C SER A 353 -6.33 -14.80 23.30
N ALA A 354 -6.58 -14.71 24.61
CA ALA A 354 -5.52 -14.50 25.59
C ALA A 354 -4.43 -15.58 25.51
N GLU A 355 -4.84 -16.85 25.30
CA GLU A 355 -3.92 -17.98 25.15
C GLU A 355 -2.97 -17.80 23.95
N SER A 356 -3.51 -17.32 22.82
CA SER A 356 -2.70 -17.02 21.63
C SER A 356 -1.67 -15.93 21.92
N MET A 357 -2.05 -14.88 22.61
CA MET A 357 -1.12 -13.79 23.01
C MET A 357 -0.05 -14.28 23.99
N LEU A 358 -0.45 -15.04 25.01
CA LEU A 358 0.48 -15.61 26.00
C LEU A 358 1.51 -16.54 25.33
N LYS A 359 1.06 -17.38 24.40
CA LYS A 359 1.98 -18.25 23.62
C LYS A 359 3.02 -17.45 22.83
N ILE A 360 2.64 -16.31 22.23
CA ILE A 360 3.59 -15.44 21.53
C ILE A 360 4.61 -14.84 22.51
N LEU A 361 4.16 -14.54 23.74
CA LEU A 361 5.03 -14.02 24.81
C LEU A 361 5.90 -15.09 25.49
N GLY A 362 5.72 -16.37 25.16
CA GLY A 362 6.50 -17.49 25.72
C GLY A 362 5.91 -18.11 26.98
N TYR A 363 4.61 -17.92 27.22
CA TYR A 363 3.87 -18.51 28.35
C TYR A 363 2.87 -19.58 27.91
#